data_fa3efe8087e904a56b9a5f624c5ae4ab
#
_entry.id   fa3efe8087e904a56b9a5f624c5ae4ab
#
_cell.length_a   1.000
_cell.length_b   1.000
_cell.length_c   1.000
_cell.angle_alpha   90.00
_cell.angle_beta   90.00
_cell.angle_gamma   90.00
#
_symmetry.space_group_name_H-M   'P 1'
#
loop_
_entity.id
_entity.type
_entity.pdbx_description
1 polymer ?
#
loop_
_entity_poly.entity_id
_entity_poly.type
_entity_poly.pdbx_seq_one_letter_code
_entity_poly.pdbx_strand_id
1 'polypeptide(L)'
;MRRRMSAAVPSLVKLTADTDAKIRDAAVMGVGDLGTDKEIPTLLGVIAKAPQGETAITALSSLCSRYARPRAGKTVIKSAVYGNFENNLTKDVTDNVQKLVDAGSITIQASGRLCKWDGFSEDPAPGKMKVLRMVYLFDGVEKSVQVRENDAVHLSGETLLPVAMAPVKAAYDGAKGAEKLAIFKVLTSLSNDQGLVIARSAAAQASDAALREAAIRALIEWKTPEALEDAAALAQNAPTDRLKILALRGFVRQLELSFTIPLERQLARLEQAQAWALRNEDKAFLAAARTVTSRLLAEQGFTPMFNGVDLKQWKGGDGWWQIKDGILQAQSSEEKPCKKNSHFIWTGGQPGDFEMRAEFRLSPGANSGIQIRSRDQEFGDSGYQADMNGNGNYVGFLYHPKQHLVGERGAKVVIDAKGQKTVTRFADSNALQEKVFKGDDWNDYTIICKGPAITLFVNGMKTCEFEDHRPDTPRKGFITLQMHAGPPMKIQYRNLRIKEFK
;
A
#
# COMPACT_ATOMS: atom_id res chain seq x y z
N MET A 1 -28.34 16.29 -19.34
CA MET A 1 -28.76 17.27 -18.31
C MET A 1 -27.96 18.57 -18.33
N ARG A 2 -26.61 18.56 -18.26
CA ARG A 2 -25.77 19.80 -18.25
C ARG A 2 -26.04 20.78 -19.40
N ARG A 3 -26.27 20.35 -20.67
CA ARG A 3 -26.50 21.25 -21.80
C ARG A 3 -27.79 22.11 -21.69
N ARG A 4 -28.83 21.67 -20.96
CA ARG A 4 -30.05 22.44 -20.73
C ARG A 4 -29.90 23.46 -19.59
N MET A 5 -28.97 23.23 -18.66
CA MET A 5 -28.74 24.12 -17.53
C MET A 5 -27.77 25.28 -17.85
N SER A 6 -26.87 25.12 -18.83
CA SER A 6 -25.97 26.20 -19.25
C SER A 6 -26.71 27.45 -19.80
N ALA A 7 -27.94 27.30 -20.29
CA ALA A 7 -28.78 28.44 -20.70
C ALA A 7 -29.16 29.36 -19.50
N ALA A 8 -29.04 28.89 -18.28
CA ALA A 8 -29.28 29.70 -17.08
C ALA A 8 -28.11 30.62 -16.69
N VAL A 9 -26.92 30.42 -17.25
CA VAL A 9 -25.69 31.16 -16.88
C VAL A 9 -25.86 32.67 -17.00
N PRO A 10 -26.44 33.25 -18.09
CA PRO A 10 -26.64 34.68 -18.20
C PRO A 10 -27.52 35.27 -17.11
N SER A 11 -28.55 34.53 -16.67
CA SER A 11 -29.42 34.94 -15.55
C SER A 11 -28.71 34.85 -14.22
N LEU A 12 -27.93 33.77 -14.00
CA LEU A 12 -27.12 33.61 -12.81
C LEU A 12 -26.08 34.73 -12.69
N VAL A 13 -25.40 35.10 -13.79
CA VAL A 13 -24.43 36.22 -13.80
C VAL A 13 -25.09 37.51 -13.33
N LYS A 14 -26.33 37.82 -13.73
CA LYS A 14 -27.05 39.01 -13.23
C LYS A 14 -27.32 38.95 -11.75
N LEU A 15 -27.70 37.77 -11.25
CA LEU A 15 -28.02 37.53 -9.83
C LEU A 15 -26.78 37.51 -8.93
N THR A 16 -25.54 37.43 -9.44
CA THR A 16 -24.34 37.61 -8.62
C THR A 16 -24.21 38.98 -7.96
N ALA A 17 -25.01 39.95 -8.40
CA ALA A 17 -25.10 41.29 -7.82
C ALA A 17 -26.39 41.52 -7.01
N ASP A 18 -27.16 40.49 -6.73
CA ASP A 18 -28.41 40.60 -5.96
C ASP A 18 -28.17 41.13 -4.56
N THR A 19 -29.13 41.89 -4.04
CA THR A 19 -29.08 42.45 -2.67
C THR A 19 -29.27 41.38 -1.60
N ASP A 20 -30.07 40.35 -1.89
CA ASP A 20 -30.21 39.21 -1.00
C ASP A 20 -28.95 38.32 -1.09
N ALA A 21 -28.29 38.17 0.08
CA ALA A 21 -27.06 37.40 0.18
C ALA A 21 -27.24 35.92 -0.23
N LYS A 22 -28.39 35.29 0.08
CA LYS A 22 -28.65 33.89 -0.27
C LYS A 22 -28.82 33.70 -1.77
N ILE A 23 -29.54 34.64 -2.43
CA ILE A 23 -29.71 34.62 -3.87
C ILE A 23 -28.36 34.85 -4.55
N ARG A 24 -27.61 35.83 -4.09
CA ARG A 24 -26.28 36.17 -4.61
C ARG A 24 -25.33 34.96 -4.50
N ASP A 25 -25.23 34.34 -3.31
CA ASP A 25 -24.33 33.23 -3.07
C ASP A 25 -24.72 31.98 -3.90
N ALA A 26 -26.01 31.68 -3.99
CA ALA A 26 -26.52 30.61 -4.85
C ALA A 26 -26.20 30.87 -6.33
N ALA A 27 -26.34 32.11 -6.79
CA ALA A 27 -25.99 32.50 -8.15
C ALA A 27 -24.51 32.39 -8.45
N VAL A 28 -23.65 32.82 -7.51
CA VAL A 28 -22.18 32.69 -7.60
C VAL A 28 -21.78 31.23 -7.72
N MET A 29 -22.33 30.35 -6.87
CA MET A 29 -22.08 28.89 -6.97
C MET A 29 -22.59 28.33 -8.29
N GLY A 30 -23.79 28.73 -8.74
CA GLY A 30 -24.33 28.30 -10.03
C GLY A 30 -23.47 28.72 -11.23
N VAL A 31 -22.89 29.92 -11.19
CA VAL A 31 -21.89 30.36 -12.19
C VAL A 31 -20.63 29.49 -12.10
N GLY A 32 -20.16 29.20 -10.86
CA GLY A 32 -19.07 28.28 -10.63
C GLY A 32 -19.30 26.92 -11.24
N ASP A 33 -20.49 26.35 -11.16
CA ASP A 33 -20.81 24.99 -11.61
C ASP A 33 -21.18 24.88 -13.09
N LEU A 34 -21.80 25.90 -13.67
CA LEU A 34 -22.37 25.88 -15.01
C LEU A 34 -21.63 26.77 -15.99
N GLY A 35 -20.92 27.79 -15.52
CA GLY A 35 -20.21 28.80 -16.34
C GLY A 35 -19.05 28.21 -17.13
N THR A 36 -18.49 29.02 -17.99
CA THR A 36 -17.34 28.74 -18.87
C THR A 36 -16.17 29.65 -18.51
N ASP A 37 -15.08 29.56 -19.23
CA ASP A 37 -13.95 30.51 -19.13
C ASP A 37 -14.37 31.98 -19.27
N LYS A 38 -15.47 32.25 -19.97
CA LYS A 38 -16.02 33.59 -20.14
C LYS A 38 -16.54 34.23 -18.85
N GLU A 39 -16.91 33.40 -17.88
CA GLU A 39 -17.42 33.82 -16.57
C GLU A 39 -16.32 34.01 -15.52
N ILE A 40 -15.06 33.68 -15.82
CA ILE A 40 -13.91 33.89 -14.90
C ILE A 40 -13.82 35.38 -14.48
N PRO A 41 -13.90 36.40 -15.39
CA PRO A 41 -13.88 37.78 -14.97
C PRO A 41 -15.03 38.18 -14.03
N THR A 42 -16.21 37.60 -14.20
CA THR A 42 -17.36 37.83 -13.32
C THR A 42 -17.04 37.37 -11.90
N LEU A 43 -16.53 36.15 -11.73
CA LEU A 43 -16.18 35.59 -10.40
C LEU A 43 -15.00 36.35 -9.78
N LEU A 44 -14.00 36.76 -10.58
CA LEU A 44 -12.92 37.60 -10.08
C LEU A 44 -13.46 38.98 -9.61
N GLY A 45 -14.43 39.56 -10.32
CA GLY A 45 -15.10 40.80 -9.91
C GLY A 45 -15.90 40.64 -8.60
N VAL A 46 -16.48 39.48 -8.34
CA VAL A 46 -17.13 39.17 -7.03
C VAL A 46 -16.08 39.06 -5.92
N ILE A 47 -14.95 38.38 -6.17
CA ILE A 47 -13.83 38.31 -5.22
C ILE A 47 -13.26 39.69 -4.89
N ALA A 48 -13.06 40.54 -5.89
CA ALA A 48 -12.55 41.92 -5.71
C ALA A 48 -13.47 42.77 -4.80
N LYS A 49 -14.80 42.60 -4.89
CA LYS A 49 -15.78 43.31 -4.06
C LYS A 49 -15.92 42.74 -2.66
N ALA A 50 -15.76 41.43 -2.48
CA ALA A 50 -15.92 40.73 -1.22
C ALA A 50 -14.86 39.64 -1.03
N PRO A 51 -13.58 39.99 -0.85
CA PRO A 51 -12.46 39.04 -0.85
C PRO A 51 -12.46 38.08 0.33
N GLN A 52 -13.25 38.34 1.37
CA GLN A 52 -13.44 37.44 2.51
C GLN A 52 -14.50 36.35 2.26
N GLY A 53 -15.24 36.43 1.14
CA GLY A 53 -16.32 35.51 0.80
C GLY A 53 -15.81 34.19 0.24
N GLU A 54 -15.90 33.11 1.01
CA GLU A 54 -15.47 31.77 0.56
C GLU A 54 -16.30 31.23 -0.62
N THR A 55 -17.54 31.69 -0.80
CA THR A 55 -18.43 31.27 -1.90
C THR A 55 -17.82 31.55 -3.27
N ALA A 56 -17.29 32.76 -3.49
CA ALA A 56 -16.70 33.14 -4.77
C ALA A 56 -15.36 32.42 -5.03
N ILE A 57 -14.57 32.18 -4.00
CA ILE A 57 -13.33 31.41 -4.06
C ILE A 57 -13.64 29.96 -4.48
N THR A 58 -14.63 29.33 -3.83
CA THR A 58 -15.09 27.97 -4.14
C THR A 58 -15.64 27.87 -5.57
N ALA A 59 -16.48 28.83 -5.95
CA ALA A 59 -17.08 28.86 -7.29
C ALA A 59 -16.01 29.00 -8.39
N LEU A 60 -15.05 29.91 -8.23
CA LEU A 60 -13.96 30.09 -9.19
C LEU A 60 -13.03 28.87 -9.23
N SER A 61 -12.72 28.25 -8.09
CA SER A 61 -11.96 27.00 -8.01
C SER A 61 -12.68 25.87 -8.74
N SER A 62 -13.99 25.70 -8.52
CA SER A 62 -14.83 24.71 -9.22
C SER A 62 -14.84 24.95 -10.73
N LEU A 63 -14.99 26.19 -11.17
CA LEU A 63 -14.96 26.55 -12.56
C LEU A 63 -13.60 26.24 -13.18
N CYS A 64 -12.50 26.68 -12.57
CA CYS A 64 -11.14 26.45 -13.07
C CYS A 64 -10.80 24.96 -13.14
N SER A 65 -11.20 24.16 -12.14
CA SER A 65 -10.95 22.72 -12.13
C SER A 65 -11.59 21.97 -13.31
N ARG A 66 -12.72 22.48 -13.85
CA ARG A 66 -13.35 21.91 -15.05
C ARG A 66 -12.61 22.22 -16.35
N TYR A 67 -11.78 23.25 -16.35
CA TYR A 67 -10.86 23.57 -17.44
C TYR A 67 -9.49 22.92 -17.26
N ALA A 68 -9.29 22.17 -16.20
CA ALA A 68 -8.21 21.20 -16.11
C ALA A 68 -8.41 20.16 -17.22
N ARG A 69 -7.90 20.46 -18.39
CA ARG A 69 -7.85 19.51 -19.51
C ARG A 69 -6.44 18.97 -19.60
N PRO A 70 -6.29 17.66 -19.79
CA PRO A 70 -5.01 17.10 -20.12
C PRO A 70 -4.50 17.80 -21.41
N ARG A 71 -3.29 18.31 -21.37
CA ARG A 71 -2.57 18.68 -22.58
C ARG A 71 -2.32 17.38 -23.36
N ALA A 72 -2.61 17.38 -24.66
CA ALA A 72 -2.20 16.29 -25.51
C ALA A 72 -0.67 16.15 -25.44
N GLY A 73 -0.17 14.98 -25.11
CA GLY A 73 1.23 14.68 -24.99
C GLY A 73 1.47 13.16 -25.05
N LYS A 74 2.70 12.76 -25.31
CA LYS A 74 3.05 11.34 -25.35
C LYS A 74 3.14 10.80 -23.93
N THR A 75 2.21 9.90 -23.59
CA THR A 75 2.20 9.25 -22.29
C THR A 75 2.71 7.80 -22.43
N VAL A 76 3.66 7.41 -21.57
CA VAL A 76 4.18 6.05 -21.47
C VAL A 76 4.08 5.61 -20.01
N ILE A 77 3.34 4.55 -19.76
CA ILE A 77 3.20 3.98 -18.42
C ILE A 77 4.45 3.14 -18.10
N LYS A 78 5.21 3.52 -17.08
CA LYS A 78 6.38 2.77 -16.61
C LYS A 78 5.98 1.66 -15.65
N SER A 79 5.03 1.95 -14.78
CA SER A 79 4.42 0.97 -13.88
C SER A 79 3.04 1.43 -13.43
N ALA A 80 2.13 0.50 -13.29
CA ALA A 80 0.82 0.72 -12.66
C ALA A 80 0.46 -0.51 -11.82
N VAL A 81 0.26 -0.31 -10.53
CA VAL A 81 -0.06 -1.39 -9.59
C VAL A 81 -1.31 -1.02 -8.81
N TYR A 82 -2.31 -1.90 -8.82
CA TYR A 82 -3.58 -1.70 -8.15
C TYR A 82 -3.80 -2.74 -7.05
N GLY A 83 -4.25 -2.32 -5.87
CA GLY A 83 -4.56 -3.23 -4.78
C GLY A 83 -4.37 -2.63 -3.39
N ASN A 84 -4.31 -3.51 -2.39
CA ASN A 84 -4.03 -3.16 -1.00
C ASN A 84 -2.55 -3.41 -0.69
N PHE A 85 -1.76 -2.36 -0.62
CA PHE A 85 -0.32 -2.43 -0.40
C PHE A 85 0.07 -2.81 1.03
N GLU A 86 -0.78 -2.52 2.01
CA GLU A 86 -0.52 -2.87 3.42
C GLU A 86 -0.47 -4.38 3.66
N ASN A 87 -1.24 -5.13 2.88
CA ASN A 87 -1.32 -6.59 2.96
C ASN A 87 -0.62 -7.29 1.79
N ASN A 88 0.11 -6.55 0.95
CA ASN A 88 0.75 -7.03 -0.27
C ASN A 88 -0.22 -7.78 -1.23
N LEU A 89 -1.48 -7.38 -1.23
CA LEU A 89 -2.54 -7.91 -2.10
C LEU A 89 -2.70 -6.98 -3.30
N THR A 90 -1.77 -7.04 -4.23
CA THR A 90 -1.67 -6.13 -5.37
C THR A 90 -1.59 -6.89 -6.69
N LYS A 91 -2.00 -6.22 -7.76
CA LYS A 91 -1.88 -6.72 -9.15
C LYS A 91 -1.17 -5.67 -10.00
N ASP A 92 -0.21 -6.11 -10.79
CA ASP A 92 0.37 -5.29 -11.85
C ASP A 92 -0.68 -5.11 -12.96
N VAL A 93 -0.98 -3.87 -13.30
CA VAL A 93 -1.94 -3.47 -14.32
C VAL A 93 -1.31 -2.55 -15.38
N THR A 94 0.01 -2.55 -15.46
CA THR A 94 0.79 -1.66 -16.34
C THR A 94 0.33 -1.79 -17.80
N ASP A 95 0.28 -3.00 -18.32
CA ASP A 95 -0.13 -3.26 -19.71
C ASP A 95 -1.58 -2.84 -19.97
N ASN A 96 -2.48 -3.06 -19.00
CA ASN A 96 -3.88 -2.72 -19.14
C ASN A 96 -4.09 -1.21 -19.15
N VAL A 97 -3.35 -0.48 -18.29
CA VAL A 97 -3.37 0.99 -18.27
C VAL A 97 -2.74 1.54 -19.56
N GLN A 98 -1.61 0.96 -20.04
CA GLN A 98 -1.00 1.39 -21.29
C GLN A 98 -1.96 1.22 -22.49
N LYS A 99 -2.67 0.09 -22.58
CA LYS A 99 -3.69 -0.12 -23.64
C LYS A 99 -4.81 0.90 -23.59
N LEU A 100 -5.25 1.33 -22.39
CA LEU A 100 -6.24 2.42 -22.26
C LEU A 100 -5.68 3.74 -22.77
N VAL A 101 -4.41 4.04 -22.47
CA VAL A 101 -3.73 5.25 -22.96
C VAL A 101 -3.58 5.22 -24.48
N ASP A 102 -3.18 4.10 -25.05
CA ASP A 102 -3.03 3.91 -26.50
C ASP A 102 -4.38 4.02 -27.24
N ALA A 103 -5.48 3.65 -26.57
CA ALA A 103 -6.85 3.85 -27.05
C ALA A 103 -7.35 5.31 -26.85
N GLY A 104 -6.49 6.23 -26.42
CA GLY A 104 -6.82 7.65 -26.27
C GLY A 104 -7.40 8.03 -24.91
N SER A 105 -7.39 7.15 -23.90
CA SER A 105 -7.81 7.50 -22.54
C SER A 105 -6.79 8.43 -21.89
N ILE A 106 -7.28 9.57 -21.44
CA ILE A 106 -6.50 10.58 -20.70
C ILE A 106 -6.86 10.61 -19.20
N THR A 107 -7.80 9.75 -18.81
CA THR A 107 -8.27 9.61 -17.43
C THR A 107 -8.35 8.14 -17.11
N ILE A 108 -7.64 7.73 -16.07
CA ILE A 108 -7.62 6.35 -15.58
C ILE A 108 -8.39 6.29 -14.26
N GLN A 109 -9.46 5.52 -14.24
CA GLN A 109 -10.26 5.26 -13.04
C GLN A 109 -9.58 4.17 -12.20
N ALA A 110 -9.23 4.45 -10.95
CA ALA A 110 -8.75 3.45 -10.01
C ALA A 110 -9.89 2.51 -9.60
N SER A 111 -9.99 1.37 -10.25
CA SER A 111 -11.06 0.39 -9.98
C SER A 111 -10.62 -1.03 -10.33
N GLY A 112 -11.33 -2.02 -9.81
CA GLY A 112 -11.12 -3.44 -10.14
C GLY A 112 -11.21 -3.75 -11.65
N ARG A 113 -11.78 -2.83 -12.45
CA ARG A 113 -11.80 -2.96 -13.91
C ARG A 113 -10.40 -2.93 -14.54
N LEU A 114 -9.42 -2.33 -13.88
CA LEU A 114 -8.02 -2.36 -14.34
C LEU A 114 -7.41 -3.77 -14.27
N CYS A 115 -7.95 -4.62 -13.42
CA CYS A 115 -7.54 -6.02 -13.29
C CYS A 115 -8.19 -6.93 -14.32
N LYS A 116 -9.12 -6.40 -15.16
CA LYS A 116 -9.87 -7.12 -16.19
C LYS A 116 -9.38 -6.73 -17.56
N TRP A 117 -8.94 -7.72 -18.33
CA TRP A 117 -8.83 -7.52 -19.77
C TRP A 117 -9.70 -8.51 -20.57
N ASP A 118 -10.03 -9.65 -19.98
CA ASP A 118 -10.72 -10.80 -20.57
C ASP A 118 -12.15 -11.03 -20.08
N GLY A 119 -12.77 -10.01 -19.46
CA GLY A 119 -14.18 -10.06 -19.04
C GLY A 119 -14.42 -10.52 -17.60
N PHE A 120 -13.43 -11.07 -16.90
CA PHE A 120 -13.54 -11.46 -15.49
C PHE A 120 -12.73 -10.52 -14.59
N SER A 121 -13.33 -10.02 -13.50
CA SER A 121 -12.59 -9.21 -12.53
C SER A 121 -11.99 -10.10 -11.48
N GLU A 122 -10.68 -10.02 -11.38
CA GLU A 122 -9.99 -10.51 -10.20
C GLU A 122 -9.72 -9.31 -9.27
N ASP A 123 -10.58 -9.11 -8.29
CA ASP A 123 -10.29 -8.13 -7.24
C ASP A 123 -9.09 -8.63 -6.43
N PRO A 124 -7.94 -7.95 -6.43
CA PRO A 124 -6.74 -8.43 -5.74
C PRO A 124 -6.88 -8.39 -4.21
N ALA A 125 -7.84 -7.62 -3.67
CA ALA A 125 -8.01 -7.42 -2.24
C ALA A 125 -9.48 -7.19 -1.85
N PRO A 126 -10.36 -8.22 -1.95
CA PRO A 126 -11.78 -8.09 -1.64
C PRO A 126 -12.00 -7.58 -0.21
N GLY A 127 -12.93 -6.64 -0.06
CA GLY A 127 -13.30 -6.06 1.24
C GLY A 127 -12.23 -5.17 1.89
N LYS A 128 -11.11 -4.92 1.21
CA LYS A 128 -10.05 -4.02 1.69
C LYS A 128 -9.98 -2.76 0.84
N MET A 129 -9.56 -1.64 1.45
CA MET A 129 -9.31 -0.41 0.71
C MET A 129 -8.13 -0.61 -0.25
N LYS A 130 -8.33 -0.23 -1.49
CA LYS A 130 -7.34 -0.34 -2.55
C LYS A 130 -6.89 1.04 -3.04
N VAL A 131 -5.68 1.08 -3.58
CA VAL A 131 -5.13 2.26 -4.25
C VAL A 131 -4.52 1.85 -5.59
N LEU A 132 -4.50 2.79 -6.53
CA LEU A 132 -3.72 2.72 -7.75
C LEU A 132 -2.46 3.56 -7.57
N ARG A 133 -1.29 2.95 -7.73
CA ARG A 133 0.01 3.61 -7.83
C ARG A 133 0.48 3.53 -9.26
N MET A 134 0.85 4.67 -9.83
CA MET A 134 1.36 4.73 -11.21
C MET A 134 2.61 5.60 -11.29
N VAL A 135 3.57 5.15 -12.11
CA VAL A 135 4.69 5.94 -12.61
C VAL A 135 4.57 5.99 -14.12
N TYR A 136 4.61 7.18 -14.70
CA TYR A 136 4.49 7.36 -16.13
C TYR A 136 5.38 8.51 -16.60
N LEU A 137 5.77 8.46 -17.87
CA LEU A 137 6.39 9.58 -18.56
C LEU A 137 5.31 10.37 -19.29
N PHE A 138 5.33 11.67 -19.14
CA PHE A 138 4.53 12.58 -19.94
C PHE A 138 5.47 13.55 -20.65
N ASP A 139 5.52 13.46 -21.99
CA ASP A 139 6.50 14.18 -22.81
C ASP A 139 7.95 14.01 -22.32
N GLY A 140 8.29 12.80 -21.85
CA GLY A 140 9.62 12.47 -21.31
C GLY A 140 9.84 12.86 -19.84
N VAL A 141 8.92 13.58 -19.19
CA VAL A 141 9.01 13.92 -17.76
C VAL A 141 8.33 12.85 -16.92
N GLU A 142 9.07 12.29 -15.95
CA GLU A 142 8.55 11.29 -15.05
C GLU A 142 7.58 11.91 -14.03
N LYS A 143 6.43 11.29 -13.89
CA LYS A 143 5.38 11.63 -12.94
C LYS A 143 5.02 10.38 -12.13
N SER A 144 4.71 10.56 -10.84
CA SER A 144 4.18 9.51 -10.00
C SER A 144 2.87 9.97 -9.36
N VAL A 145 1.91 9.06 -9.22
CA VAL A 145 0.61 9.37 -8.64
C VAL A 145 0.05 8.17 -7.89
N GLN A 146 -0.56 8.44 -6.74
CA GLN A 146 -1.32 7.46 -5.97
C GLN A 146 -2.73 7.99 -5.75
N VAL A 147 -3.73 7.19 -6.10
CA VAL A 147 -5.15 7.52 -5.87
C VAL A 147 -5.89 6.34 -5.24
N ARG A 148 -6.94 6.64 -4.49
CA ARG A 148 -7.78 5.63 -3.86
C ARG A 148 -8.71 4.98 -4.89
N GLU A 149 -9.22 3.81 -4.54
CA GLU A 149 -10.29 3.15 -5.29
C GLU A 149 -11.46 4.12 -5.52
N ASN A 150 -11.98 4.12 -6.73
CA ASN A 150 -13.02 5.01 -7.26
C ASN A 150 -12.58 6.46 -7.55
N ASP A 151 -11.37 6.86 -7.23
CA ASP A 151 -10.80 8.12 -7.72
C ASP A 151 -10.23 7.95 -9.13
N ALA A 152 -9.99 9.08 -9.81
CA ALA A 152 -9.44 9.10 -11.16
C ALA A 152 -8.10 9.82 -11.22
N VAL A 153 -7.18 9.30 -12.02
CA VAL A 153 -5.95 9.95 -12.40
C VAL A 153 -6.14 10.62 -13.76
N HIS A 154 -5.85 11.89 -13.83
CA HIS A 154 -5.74 12.61 -15.11
C HIS A 154 -4.28 12.55 -15.57
N LEU A 155 -4.03 11.83 -16.67
CA LEU A 155 -2.71 11.68 -17.27
C LEU A 155 -2.36 12.94 -18.06
N SER A 156 -1.90 13.96 -17.37
CA SER A 156 -1.46 15.20 -17.98
C SER A 156 -0.28 15.77 -17.23
N GLY A 157 0.62 16.41 -17.95
CA GLY A 157 1.74 17.11 -17.34
C GLY A 157 1.33 18.41 -16.67
N GLU A 158 0.22 19.02 -17.11
CA GLU A 158 -0.32 20.26 -16.55
C GLU A 158 -1.84 20.21 -16.53
N THR A 159 -2.40 20.70 -15.46
CA THR A 159 -3.81 20.49 -15.16
C THR A 159 -4.70 21.66 -15.56
N LEU A 160 -4.15 22.78 -16.01
CA LEU A 160 -4.95 23.94 -16.41
C LEU A 160 -4.60 24.38 -17.83
N LEU A 161 -5.67 24.56 -18.62
CA LEU A 161 -5.51 25.27 -19.87
C LEU A 161 -5.02 26.69 -19.59
N PRO A 162 -4.11 27.22 -20.42
CA PRO A 162 -3.67 28.61 -20.39
C PRO A 162 -4.84 29.61 -20.34
N VAL A 163 -5.97 29.24 -20.93
CA VAL A 163 -7.23 30.00 -20.97
C VAL A 163 -7.83 30.27 -19.58
N ALA A 164 -7.73 29.33 -18.64
CA ALA A 164 -8.24 29.56 -17.30
C ALA A 164 -7.20 30.15 -16.33
N MET A 165 -5.93 29.71 -16.47
CA MET A 165 -4.86 30.18 -15.58
C MET A 165 -4.40 31.60 -15.87
N ALA A 166 -4.28 31.99 -17.13
CA ALA A 166 -3.76 33.30 -17.49
C ALA A 166 -4.57 34.46 -16.87
N PRO A 167 -5.92 34.53 -16.97
CA PRO A 167 -6.69 35.58 -16.32
C PRO A 167 -6.64 35.52 -14.79
N VAL A 168 -6.64 34.32 -14.16
CA VAL A 168 -6.56 34.20 -12.71
C VAL A 168 -5.18 34.61 -12.21
N LYS A 169 -4.11 34.22 -12.91
CA LYS A 169 -2.75 34.65 -12.58
C LYS A 169 -2.55 36.14 -12.77
N ALA A 170 -3.05 36.72 -13.88
CA ALA A 170 -2.98 38.15 -14.08
C ALA A 170 -3.70 38.95 -12.99
N ALA A 171 -4.87 38.49 -12.58
CA ALA A 171 -5.58 39.04 -11.41
C ALA A 171 -4.78 38.93 -10.13
N TYR A 172 -4.16 37.75 -9.84
CA TYR A 172 -3.27 37.57 -8.69
C TYR A 172 -2.09 38.54 -8.70
N ASP A 173 -1.45 38.72 -9.84
CA ASP A 173 -0.28 39.60 -9.99
C ASP A 173 -0.64 41.07 -9.71
N GLY A 174 -1.82 41.54 -10.15
CA GLY A 174 -2.32 42.88 -9.93
C GLY A 174 -2.97 43.15 -8.58
N ALA A 175 -3.46 42.13 -7.90
CA ALA A 175 -4.19 42.24 -6.65
C ALA A 175 -3.28 42.53 -5.43
N LYS A 176 -3.88 43.08 -4.33
CA LYS A 176 -3.22 43.37 -3.07
C LYS A 176 -4.08 42.91 -1.90
N GLY A 177 -3.46 42.73 -0.72
CA GLY A 177 -4.15 42.44 0.55
C GLY A 177 -5.11 41.25 0.44
N ALA A 178 -6.32 41.40 0.94
CA ALA A 178 -7.32 40.33 1.02
C ALA A 178 -7.73 39.75 -0.34
N GLU A 179 -7.79 40.59 -1.39
CA GLU A 179 -8.09 40.15 -2.75
C GLU A 179 -7.00 39.21 -3.28
N LYS A 180 -5.73 39.58 -3.11
CA LYS A 180 -4.60 38.73 -3.48
C LYS A 180 -4.61 37.39 -2.75
N LEU A 181 -4.93 37.42 -1.47
CA LEU A 181 -5.06 36.21 -0.67
C LEU A 181 -6.22 35.31 -1.15
N ALA A 182 -7.36 35.89 -1.51
CA ALA A 182 -8.49 35.14 -2.05
C ALA A 182 -8.15 34.44 -3.37
N ILE A 183 -7.51 35.14 -4.30
CA ILE A 183 -7.08 34.58 -5.59
C ILE A 183 -5.97 33.54 -5.39
N PHE A 184 -5.06 33.77 -4.44
CA PHE A 184 -4.04 32.78 -4.05
C PHE A 184 -4.68 31.45 -3.65
N LYS A 185 -5.74 31.45 -2.83
CA LYS A 185 -6.46 30.23 -2.44
C LYS A 185 -7.02 29.48 -3.65
N VAL A 186 -7.54 30.18 -4.65
CA VAL A 186 -7.99 29.58 -5.92
C VAL A 186 -6.84 28.85 -6.61
N LEU A 187 -5.72 29.54 -6.82
CA LEU A 187 -4.56 29.01 -7.55
C LEU A 187 -3.96 27.76 -6.87
N THR A 188 -3.88 27.76 -5.55
CA THR A 188 -3.30 26.65 -4.79
C THR A 188 -4.25 25.49 -4.57
N SER A 189 -5.59 25.72 -4.57
CA SER A 189 -6.59 24.66 -4.45
C SER A 189 -6.53 23.63 -5.58
N LEU A 190 -5.97 24.02 -6.71
CA LEU A 190 -5.86 23.21 -7.93
C LEU A 190 -4.68 22.23 -7.90
N SER A 191 -3.78 22.39 -6.94
CA SER A 191 -2.60 21.50 -6.67
C SER A 191 -1.80 21.14 -7.94
N ASN A 192 -1.57 22.15 -8.81
CA ASN A 192 -0.78 22.00 -10.03
C ASN A 192 0.62 22.63 -9.89
N ASP A 193 1.51 22.36 -10.86
CA ASP A 193 2.90 22.83 -10.85
C ASP A 193 2.99 24.37 -10.73
N GLN A 194 2.14 25.13 -11.41
CA GLN A 194 2.13 26.59 -11.32
C GLN A 194 1.64 27.09 -9.96
N GLY A 195 0.61 26.46 -9.40
CA GLY A 195 0.15 26.76 -8.04
C GLY A 195 1.25 26.49 -6.99
N LEU A 196 2.04 25.43 -7.18
CA LEU A 196 3.17 25.12 -6.32
C LEU A 196 4.28 26.20 -6.40
N VAL A 197 4.62 26.65 -7.59
CA VAL A 197 5.58 27.75 -7.79
C VAL A 197 5.09 29.03 -7.11
N ILE A 198 3.80 29.37 -7.26
CA ILE A 198 3.21 30.54 -6.60
C ILE A 198 3.21 30.39 -5.08
N ALA A 199 2.89 29.20 -4.56
CA ALA A 199 2.92 28.94 -3.12
C ALA A 199 4.35 29.08 -2.54
N ARG A 200 5.36 28.49 -3.20
CA ARG A 200 6.77 28.64 -2.80
C ARG A 200 7.23 30.10 -2.81
N SER A 201 6.91 30.84 -3.88
CA SER A 201 7.27 32.26 -3.96
C SER A 201 6.59 33.09 -2.87
N ALA A 202 5.30 32.87 -2.62
CA ALA A 202 4.56 33.59 -1.59
C ALA A 202 5.05 33.26 -0.18
N ALA A 203 5.37 31.98 0.10
CA ALA A 203 5.93 31.56 1.40
C ALA A 203 7.28 32.22 1.71
N ALA A 204 8.13 32.39 0.66
CA ALA A 204 9.47 32.94 0.80
C ALA A 204 9.50 34.48 0.79
N GLN A 205 8.67 35.14 -0.02
CA GLN A 205 8.86 36.54 -0.39
C GLN A 205 7.68 37.47 -0.07
N ALA A 206 6.48 36.94 0.32
CA ALA A 206 5.36 37.81 0.57
C ALA A 206 5.62 38.73 1.77
N SER A 207 5.44 40.04 1.58
CA SER A 207 5.47 41.04 2.64
C SER A 207 4.21 40.97 3.52
N ASP A 208 3.08 40.59 2.94
CA ASP A 208 1.80 40.39 3.64
C ASP A 208 1.87 39.09 4.47
N ALA A 209 1.72 39.23 5.79
CA ALA A 209 1.82 38.14 6.74
C ALA A 209 0.73 37.06 6.54
N ALA A 210 -0.50 37.50 6.19
CA ALA A 210 -1.62 36.59 5.96
C ALA A 210 -1.41 35.75 4.68
N LEU A 211 -0.92 36.36 3.62
CA LEU A 211 -0.57 35.65 2.41
C LEU A 211 0.60 34.68 2.63
N ARG A 212 1.62 35.08 3.39
CA ARG A 212 2.74 34.23 3.73
C ARG A 212 2.30 33.02 4.55
N GLU A 213 1.46 33.20 5.59
CA GLU A 213 0.93 32.10 6.37
C GLU A 213 0.06 31.16 5.52
N ALA A 214 -0.79 31.70 4.67
CA ALA A 214 -1.61 30.90 3.76
C ALA A 214 -0.75 30.08 2.79
N ALA A 215 0.36 30.63 2.31
CA ALA A 215 1.29 29.94 1.43
C ALA A 215 2.03 28.80 2.14
N ILE A 216 2.49 29.03 3.38
CA ILE A 216 3.08 27.97 4.21
C ILE A 216 2.07 26.86 4.45
N ARG A 217 0.81 27.16 4.78
CA ARG A 217 -0.24 26.16 4.95
C ARG A 217 -0.54 25.40 3.66
N ALA A 218 -0.58 26.07 2.51
CA ALA A 218 -0.79 25.44 1.23
C ALA A 218 0.31 24.40 0.90
N LEU A 219 1.58 24.71 1.19
CA LEU A 219 2.70 23.78 1.02
C LEU A 219 2.61 22.59 1.98
N ILE A 220 2.26 22.85 3.24
CA ILE A 220 2.06 21.79 4.24
C ILE A 220 0.93 20.84 3.82
N GLU A 221 -0.18 21.37 3.30
CA GLU A 221 -1.39 20.64 2.95
C GLU A 221 -1.41 20.18 1.49
N TRP A 222 -0.29 20.35 0.76
CA TRP A 222 -0.19 19.97 -0.65
C TRP A 222 -0.60 18.52 -0.88
N LYS A 223 -1.43 18.28 -1.90
CA LYS A 223 -2.10 16.96 -2.09
C LYS A 223 -1.22 15.90 -2.74
N THR A 224 -0.06 16.30 -3.24
CA THR A 224 0.86 15.43 -3.98
C THR A 224 2.26 15.51 -3.38
N PRO A 225 3.19 14.57 -3.68
CA PRO A 225 4.49 14.52 -3.01
C PRO A 225 5.48 15.64 -3.41
N GLU A 226 5.15 16.48 -4.38
CA GLU A 226 6.07 17.49 -4.90
C GLU A 226 6.46 18.58 -3.88
N ALA A 227 5.67 18.76 -2.81
CA ALA A 227 5.98 19.67 -1.71
C ALA A 227 6.63 18.99 -0.50
N LEU A 228 7.10 17.74 -0.63
CA LEU A 228 7.72 16.97 0.46
C LEU A 228 8.92 17.69 1.09
N GLU A 229 9.79 18.26 0.28
CA GLU A 229 10.96 18.98 0.78
C GLU A 229 10.60 20.33 1.39
N ASP A 230 9.55 20.99 0.88
CA ASP A 230 9.02 22.20 1.48
C ASP A 230 8.46 21.90 2.89
N ALA A 231 7.68 20.82 3.03
CA ALA A 231 7.14 20.40 4.32
C ALA A 231 8.26 20.03 5.32
N ALA A 232 9.33 19.35 4.85
CA ALA A 232 10.50 19.03 5.68
C ALA A 232 11.23 20.30 6.17
N ALA A 233 11.46 21.25 5.28
CA ALA A 233 12.08 22.54 5.62
C ALA A 233 11.24 23.35 6.60
N LEU A 234 9.90 23.37 6.40
CA LEU A 234 8.96 24.06 7.26
C LEU A 234 8.81 23.40 8.64
N ALA A 235 8.94 22.07 8.74
CA ALA A 235 8.94 21.39 10.04
C ALA A 235 10.12 21.81 10.93
N GLN A 236 11.22 22.23 10.33
CA GLN A 236 12.41 22.72 11.03
C GLN A 236 12.37 24.23 11.28
N ASN A 237 11.93 25.01 10.29
CA ASN A 237 12.21 26.45 10.20
C ASN A 237 10.96 27.33 10.08
N ALA A 238 9.74 26.81 10.17
CA ALA A 238 8.53 27.64 10.11
C ALA A 238 8.51 28.69 11.25
N PRO A 239 7.87 29.84 11.01
CA PRO A 239 7.96 30.98 11.97
C PRO A 239 7.34 30.72 13.33
N THR A 240 6.45 29.76 13.45
CA THR A 240 5.79 29.42 14.73
C THR A 240 5.80 27.92 14.99
N ASP A 241 5.83 27.52 16.26
CA ASP A 241 5.77 26.09 16.64
C ASP A 241 4.50 25.41 16.13
N ARG A 242 3.37 26.13 16.08
CA ARG A 242 2.14 25.61 15.47
C ARG A 242 2.33 25.21 14.01
N LEU A 243 2.99 26.03 13.23
CA LEU A 243 3.27 25.73 11.83
C LEU A 243 4.31 24.62 11.68
N LYS A 244 5.34 24.55 12.54
CA LYS A 244 6.29 23.44 12.57
C LYS A 244 5.61 22.09 12.83
N ILE A 245 4.70 22.06 13.82
CA ILE A 245 3.92 20.86 14.15
C ILE A 245 3.03 20.42 12.95
N LEU A 246 2.35 21.36 12.30
CA LEU A 246 1.55 21.04 11.11
C LEU A 246 2.42 20.57 9.96
N ALA A 247 3.59 21.20 9.77
CA ALA A 247 4.55 20.83 8.73
C ALA A 247 5.12 19.42 8.93
N LEU A 248 5.42 19.03 10.16
CA LEU A 248 5.83 17.66 10.48
C LEU A 248 4.77 16.63 10.06
N ARG A 249 3.50 16.89 10.32
CA ARG A 249 2.40 16.02 9.89
C ARG A 249 2.22 16.02 8.38
N GLY A 250 2.36 17.19 7.75
CA GLY A 250 2.36 17.32 6.30
C GLY A 250 3.50 16.55 5.64
N PHE A 251 4.69 16.62 6.21
CA PHE A 251 5.87 15.85 5.79
C PHE A 251 5.60 14.34 5.81
N VAL A 252 5.12 13.80 6.92
CA VAL A 252 4.81 12.36 7.04
C VAL A 252 3.79 11.95 5.98
N ARG A 253 2.68 12.69 5.84
CA ARG A 253 1.66 12.40 4.83
C ARG A 253 2.22 12.41 3.41
N GLN A 254 3.04 13.40 3.06
CA GLN A 254 3.63 13.50 1.72
C GLN A 254 4.70 12.44 1.49
N LEU A 255 5.42 12.03 2.53
CA LEU A 255 6.36 10.92 2.47
C LEU A 255 5.64 9.59 2.19
N GLU A 256 4.49 9.35 2.81
CA GLU A 256 3.64 8.18 2.53
C GLU A 256 3.10 8.16 1.08
N LEU A 257 2.83 9.35 0.50
CA LEU A 257 2.45 9.48 -0.91
C LEU A 257 3.64 9.26 -1.87
N SER A 258 4.87 9.41 -1.38
CA SER A 258 6.11 9.28 -2.15
C SER A 258 6.53 7.82 -2.33
N PHE A 259 5.65 6.97 -2.86
CA PHE A 259 5.88 5.52 -3.01
C PHE A 259 7.04 5.15 -3.93
N THR A 260 7.59 6.09 -4.71
CA THR A 260 8.81 5.92 -5.50
C THR A 260 10.09 6.04 -4.67
N ILE A 261 10.00 6.59 -3.47
CA ILE A 261 11.13 6.61 -2.53
C ILE A 261 11.20 5.21 -1.89
N PRO A 262 12.34 4.50 -1.96
CA PRO A 262 12.51 3.21 -1.31
C PRO A 262 12.17 3.26 0.19
N LEU A 263 11.54 2.20 0.71
CA LEU A 263 11.05 2.16 2.09
C LEU A 263 12.18 2.37 3.12
N GLU A 264 13.40 1.90 2.82
CA GLU A 264 14.59 2.14 3.64
C GLU A 264 14.91 3.64 3.77
N ARG A 265 14.77 4.38 2.66
CA ARG A 265 14.97 5.83 2.65
C ARG A 265 13.82 6.56 3.35
N GLN A 266 12.59 6.09 3.17
CA GLN A 266 11.45 6.65 3.91
C GLN A 266 11.63 6.47 5.43
N LEU A 267 12.08 5.28 5.86
CA LEU A 267 12.37 4.99 7.27
C LEU A 267 13.48 5.91 7.82
N ALA A 268 14.58 6.06 7.10
CA ALA A 268 15.68 6.96 7.49
C ALA A 268 15.20 8.42 7.61
N ARG A 269 14.33 8.89 6.72
CA ARG A 269 13.76 10.25 6.78
C ARG A 269 12.82 10.42 7.99
N LEU A 270 12.03 9.41 8.33
CA LEU A 270 11.21 9.43 9.55
C LEU A 270 12.08 9.43 10.82
N GLU A 271 13.23 8.78 10.80
CA GLU A 271 14.21 8.80 11.90
C GLU A 271 14.82 10.20 12.07
N GLN A 272 15.24 10.82 10.98
CA GLN A 272 15.73 12.21 11.01
C GLN A 272 14.67 13.18 11.53
N ALA A 273 13.41 12.99 11.13
CA ALA A 273 12.31 13.85 11.55
C ALA A 273 12.02 13.82 13.06
N GLN A 274 12.53 12.83 13.80
CA GLN A 274 12.40 12.81 15.26
C GLN A 274 13.03 14.01 15.95
N ALA A 275 14.10 14.55 15.37
CA ALA A 275 14.73 15.77 15.87
C ALA A 275 13.87 17.04 15.69
N TRP A 276 12.85 16.98 14.82
CA TRP A 276 11.93 18.10 14.54
C TRP A 276 10.69 18.09 15.44
N ALA A 277 10.45 17.00 16.17
CA ALA A 277 9.31 16.83 17.04
C ALA A 277 9.40 17.70 18.29
N LEU A 278 8.46 18.60 18.47
CA LEU A 278 8.43 19.54 19.58
C LEU A 278 7.74 18.98 20.83
N ARG A 279 6.80 18.05 20.64
CA ARG A 279 5.95 17.49 21.72
C ARG A 279 6.04 15.97 21.75
N ASN A 280 5.65 15.36 22.86
CA ASN A 280 5.61 13.90 22.99
C ASN A 280 4.59 13.26 22.04
N GLU A 281 3.47 13.91 21.76
CA GLU A 281 2.47 13.45 20.79
C GLU A 281 3.03 13.41 19.37
N ASP A 282 3.91 14.35 19.02
CA ASP A 282 4.56 14.37 17.71
C ASP A 282 5.62 13.26 17.59
N LYS A 283 6.34 12.96 18.68
CA LYS A 283 7.24 11.79 18.76
C LYS A 283 6.48 10.48 18.62
N ALA A 284 5.31 10.35 19.31
CA ALA A 284 4.45 9.17 19.20
C ALA A 284 3.89 9.00 17.77
N PHE A 285 3.49 10.10 17.13
CA PHE A 285 3.02 10.10 15.74
C PHE A 285 4.11 9.59 14.77
N LEU A 286 5.33 10.08 14.90
CA LEU A 286 6.47 9.61 14.10
C LEU A 286 6.81 8.14 14.38
N ALA A 287 6.74 7.71 15.65
CA ALA A 287 6.96 6.31 16.02
C ALA A 287 5.93 5.38 15.36
N ALA A 288 4.66 5.80 15.30
CA ALA A 288 3.61 5.06 14.60
C ALA A 288 3.90 4.95 13.09
N ALA A 289 4.26 6.06 12.43
CA ALA A 289 4.63 6.06 11.01
C ALA A 289 5.84 5.16 10.73
N ARG A 290 6.89 5.20 11.58
CA ARG A 290 8.05 4.31 11.50
C ARG A 290 7.68 2.85 11.63
N THR A 291 6.79 2.51 12.57
CA THR A 291 6.31 1.13 12.75
C THR A 291 5.62 0.62 11.50
N VAL A 292 4.76 1.44 10.88
CA VAL A 292 4.09 1.09 9.61
C VAL A 292 5.11 0.90 8.49
N THR A 293 6.03 1.84 8.30
CA THR A 293 7.07 1.76 7.25
C THR A 293 7.99 0.56 7.46
N SER A 294 8.42 0.28 8.70
CA SER A 294 9.24 -0.90 9.04
C SER A 294 8.51 -2.20 8.72
N ARG A 295 7.20 -2.29 9.00
CA ARG A 295 6.39 -3.45 8.65
C ARG A 295 6.31 -3.63 7.13
N LEU A 296 6.04 -2.56 6.38
CA LEU A 296 6.00 -2.61 4.92
C LEU A 296 7.34 -3.04 4.33
N LEU A 297 8.44 -2.56 4.88
CA LEU A 297 9.80 -2.97 4.49
C LEU A 297 10.04 -4.45 4.78
N ALA A 298 9.62 -4.95 5.94
CA ALA A 298 9.75 -6.35 6.30
C ALA A 298 8.90 -7.29 5.41
N GLU A 299 7.83 -6.78 4.82
CA GLU A 299 6.97 -7.51 3.87
C GLU A 299 7.37 -7.31 2.40
N GLN A 300 8.35 -6.46 2.13
CA GLN A 300 8.78 -6.16 0.77
C GLN A 300 9.37 -7.40 0.07
N GLY A 301 8.87 -7.67 -1.13
CA GLY A 301 9.29 -8.81 -1.96
C GLY A 301 8.59 -10.12 -1.63
N PHE A 302 7.67 -10.15 -0.66
CA PHE A 302 6.82 -11.32 -0.46
C PHE A 302 5.65 -11.35 -1.46
N THR A 303 5.39 -12.54 -1.98
CA THR A 303 4.23 -12.85 -2.82
C THR A 303 3.23 -13.67 -1.98
N PRO A 304 1.94 -13.33 -1.97
CA PRO A 304 0.92 -14.14 -1.32
C PRO A 304 0.82 -15.54 -1.96
N MET A 305 0.81 -16.57 -1.14
CA MET A 305 0.54 -17.96 -1.56
C MET A 305 -0.94 -18.32 -1.39
N PHE A 306 -1.73 -17.48 -0.73
CA PHE A 306 -3.16 -17.63 -0.50
C PHE A 306 -3.81 -16.25 -0.40
N ASN A 307 -4.87 -16.04 -1.20
CA ASN A 307 -5.55 -14.74 -1.31
C ASN A 307 -6.78 -14.59 -0.37
N GLY A 308 -7.13 -15.63 0.37
CA GLY A 308 -8.32 -15.64 1.25
C GLY A 308 -9.66 -15.83 0.54
N VAL A 309 -9.68 -16.01 -0.78
CA VAL A 309 -10.89 -16.01 -1.60
C VAL A 309 -11.10 -17.31 -2.36
N ASP A 310 -10.04 -17.86 -2.95
CA ASP A 310 -10.10 -19.10 -3.74
C ASP A 310 -8.87 -19.99 -3.53
N LEU A 311 -8.95 -21.23 -4.01
CA LEU A 311 -7.90 -22.24 -3.88
C LEU A 311 -7.13 -22.44 -5.18
N LYS A 312 -7.20 -21.52 -6.16
CA LYS A 312 -6.59 -21.68 -7.48
C LYS A 312 -5.08 -21.91 -7.46
N GLN A 313 -4.39 -21.40 -6.44
CA GLN A 313 -2.95 -21.60 -6.24
C GLN A 313 -2.59 -22.90 -5.51
N TRP A 314 -3.58 -23.76 -5.26
CA TRP A 314 -3.41 -24.99 -4.49
C TRP A 314 -4.13 -26.15 -5.15
N LYS A 315 -3.59 -27.37 -5.03
CA LYS A 315 -4.20 -28.60 -5.57
C LYS A 315 -4.00 -29.80 -4.65
N GLY A 316 -4.76 -30.86 -4.86
CA GLY A 316 -4.72 -32.05 -4.01
C GLY A 316 -5.48 -31.88 -2.71
N GLY A 317 -4.98 -32.47 -1.64
CA GLY A 317 -5.57 -32.32 -0.30
C GLY A 317 -6.84 -33.15 -0.07
N ASP A 318 -7.20 -34.07 -0.97
CA ASP A 318 -8.29 -35.06 -0.87
C ASP A 318 -9.66 -34.47 -0.41
N GLY A 319 -9.91 -33.18 -0.74
CA GLY A 319 -11.14 -32.48 -0.38
C GLY A 319 -11.26 -32.10 1.12
N TRP A 320 -10.15 -32.08 1.86
CA TRP A 320 -10.12 -31.64 3.26
C TRP A 320 -10.14 -30.11 3.40
N TRP A 321 -9.53 -29.40 2.43
CA TRP A 321 -9.25 -27.97 2.51
C TRP A 321 -10.40 -27.13 1.97
N GLN A 322 -10.77 -26.12 2.72
CA GLN A 322 -11.80 -25.14 2.38
C GLN A 322 -11.42 -23.76 2.86
N ILE A 323 -12.13 -22.76 2.35
CA ILE A 323 -12.01 -21.38 2.83
C ILE A 323 -13.17 -21.10 3.77
N LYS A 324 -12.86 -20.64 4.97
CA LYS A 324 -13.85 -20.18 5.94
C LYS A 324 -13.40 -18.83 6.51
N ASP A 325 -14.21 -17.80 6.30
CA ASP A 325 -13.94 -16.43 6.77
C ASP A 325 -12.56 -15.89 6.33
N GLY A 326 -12.16 -16.17 5.08
CA GLY A 326 -10.85 -15.79 4.54
C GLY A 326 -9.67 -16.62 5.07
N ILE A 327 -9.92 -17.68 5.82
CA ILE A 327 -8.95 -18.59 6.42
C ILE A 327 -8.93 -19.89 5.63
N LEU A 328 -7.75 -20.41 5.31
CA LEU A 328 -7.54 -21.74 4.76
C LEU A 328 -7.67 -22.77 5.89
N GLN A 329 -8.66 -23.66 5.83
CA GLN A 329 -8.99 -24.61 6.89
C GLN A 329 -9.08 -26.03 6.35
N ALA A 330 -8.46 -26.98 7.05
CA ALA A 330 -8.76 -28.40 6.94
C ALA A 330 -9.38 -28.90 8.25
N GLN A 331 -10.38 -29.79 8.14
CA GLN A 331 -11.05 -30.32 9.31
C GLN A 331 -11.52 -31.75 9.05
N SER A 332 -11.26 -32.65 10.02
CA SER A 332 -11.87 -33.98 10.11
C SER A 332 -12.85 -34.05 11.29
N SER A 333 -13.71 -35.07 11.29
CA SER A 333 -14.66 -35.36 12.34
C SER A 333 -14.74 -36.87 12.58
N GLU A 334 -15.52 -37.27 13.56
CA GLU A 334 -15.82 -38.72 13.84
C GLU A 334 -16.48 -39.37 12.61
N GLU A 335 -17.40 -38.66 11.94
CA GLU A 335 -18.12 -39.12 10.74
C GLU A 335 -17.24 -39.12 9.49
N LYS A 336 -16.25 -38.22 9.42
CA LYS A 336 -15.28 -38.11 8.31
C LYS A 336 -13.85 -38.12 8.89
N PRO A 337 -13.31 -39.29 9.29
CA PRO A 337 -11.97 -39.38 9.84
C PRO A 337 -10.89 -39.33 8.77
N CYS A 338 -9.78 -38.66 9.04
CA CYS A 338 -8.61 -38.67 8.16
C CYS A 338 -7.78 -39.94 8.44
N LYS A 339 -7.90 -40.96 7.56
CA LYS A 339 -7.25 -42.27 7.75
C LYS A 339 -5.84 -42.38 7.21
N LYS A 340 -5.44 -41.48 6.34
CA LYS A 340 -4.09 -41.34 5.74
C LYS A 340 -3.68 -39.89 5.63
N ASN A 341 -2.38 -39.62 5.67
CA ASN A 341 -1.87 -38.27 5.43
C ASN A 341 -2.29 -37.78 4.05
N SER A 342 -2.70 -36.52 4.00
CA SER A 342 -3.09 -35.83 2.78
C SER A 342 -2.29 -34.54 2.64
N HIS A 343 -1.90 -34.21 1.43
CA HIS A 343 -1.01 -33.10 1.13
C HIS A 343 -1.69 -32.10 0.19
N PHE A 344 -1.74 -30.84 0.61
CA PHE A 344 -2.29 -29.74 -0.18
C PHE A 344 -1.13 -28.93 -0.77
N ILE A 345 -0.99 -28.97 -2.09
CA ILE A 345 0.21 -28.62 -2.82
C ILE A 345 0.07 -27.21 -3.38
N TRP A 346 1.02 -26.34 -3.06
CA TRP A 346 1.11 -25.04 -3.70
C TRP A 346 1.58 -25.15 -5.15
N THR A 347 0.87 -24.50 -6.08
CA THR A 347 1.11 -24.60 -7.52
C THR A 347 1.97 -23.45 -8.09
N GLY A 348 2.37 -22.49 -7.22
CA GLY A 348 3.13 -21.31 -7.66
C GLY A 348 4.59 -21.56 -7.99
N GLY A 349 5.11 -22.78 -7.76
CA GLY A 349 6.48 -23.12 -8.15
C GLY A 349 7.13 -24.19 -7.28
N GLN A 350 8.43 -24.37 -7.50
CA GLN A 350 9.31 -25.24 -6.72
C GLN A 350 10.53 -24.42 -6.25
N PRO A 351 10.37 -23.56 -5.23
CA PRO A 351 11.42 -22.67 -4.80
C PRO A 351 12.63 -23.42 -4.20
N GLY A 352 13.81 -22.88 -4.40
CA GLY A 352 15.06 -23.35 -3.81
C GLY A 352 15.44 -22.57 -2.57
N ASP A 353 15.88 -21.36 -2.77
CA ASP A 353 16.25 -20.42 -1.72
C ASP A 353 15.11 -19.42 -1.50
N PHE A 354 14.53 -19.41 -0.31
CA PHE A 354 13.34 -18.60 -0.03
C PHE A 354 13.17 -18.34 1.46
N GLU A 355 12.37 -17.34 1.78
CA GLU A 355 11.73 -17.14 3.07
C GLU A 355 10.21 -17.32 2.90
N MET A 356 9.61 -18.21 3.65
CA MET A 356 8.18 -18.42 3.74
C MET A 356 7.69 -18.01 5.11
N ARG A 357 6.56 -17.30 5.17
CA ARG A 357 5.86 -16.94 6.40
C ARG A 357 4.42 -17.43 6.34
N ALA A 358 3.92 -17.94 7.45
CA ALA A 358 2.55 -18.40 7.61
C ALA A 358 2.08 -18.17 9.03
N GLU A 359 0.82 -17.83 9.23
CA GLU A 359 0.19 -17.96 10.53
C GLU A 359 -0.62 -19.26 10.56
N PHE A 360 -0.47 -20.03 11.63
CA PHE A 360 -1.18 -21.29 11.85
C PHE A 360 -1.92 -21.32 13.18
N ARG A 361 -3.00 -22.09 13.23
CA ARG A 361 -3.74 -22.42 14.45
C ARG A 361 -4.22 -23.86 14.35
N LEU A 362 -4.00 -24.62 15.41
CA LEU A 362 -4.32 -26.04 15.49
C LEU A 362 -5.22 -26.31 16.69
N SER A 363 -6.27 -27.13 16.51
CA SER A 363 -7.01 -27.63 17.68
C SER A 363 -6.10 -28.52 18.56
N PRO A 364 -6.37 -28.64 19.87
CA PRO A 364 -5.64 -29.58 20.74
C PRO A 364 -5.59 -30.98 20.12
N GLY A 365 -4.41 -31.61 20.13
CA GLY A 365 -4.19 -32.93 19.54
C GLY A 365 -4.07 -32.99 18.01
N ALA A 366 -4.34 -31.90 17.28
CA ALA A 366 -4.13 -31.83 15.84
C ALA A 366 -2.64 -31.99 15.51
N ASN A 367 -2.37 -32.54 14.31
CA ASN A 367 -1.01 -32.64 13.77
C ASN A 367 -1.01 -32.18 12.32
N SER A 368 0.00 -31.36 11.96
CA SER A 368 0.19 -30.78 10.65
C SER A 368 1.66 -30.46 10.43
N GLY A 369 1.98 -29.89 9.28
CA GLY A 369 3.29 -29.38 8.94
C GLY A 369 3.31 -28.69 7.60
N ILE A 370 4.32 -27.86 7.41
CA ILE A 370 4.64 -27.23 6.12
C ILE A 370 5.82 -27.99 5.55
N GLN A 371 5.55 -28.79 4.50
CA GLN A 371 6.62 -29.48 3.79
C GLN A 371 7.27 -28.55 2.77
N ILE A 372 8.57 -28.69 2.63
CA ILE A 372 9.42 -27.88 1.78
C ILE A 372 10.45 -28.73 1.04
N ARG A 373 10.86 -28.29 -0.14
CA ARG A 373 11.89 -28.97 -0.95
C ARG A 373 11.58 -30.44 -1.23
N SER A 374 10.32 -30.85 -1.28
CA SER A 374 9.94 -32.21 -1.65
C SER A 374 10.12 -32.41 -3.16
N ARG A 375 10.70 -33.54 -3.55
CA ARG A 375 10.82 -33.95 -4.96
C ARG A 375 9.52 -34.47 -5.53
N ASP A 376 8.68 -35.04 -4.70
CA ASP A 376 7.36 -35.55 -5.03
C ASP A 376 6.25 -34.76 -4.35
N GLN A 377 5.04 -34.87 -4.86
CA GLN A 377 3.88 -34.14 -4.37
C GLN A 377 3.27 -34.75 -3.10
N GLU A 378 3.60 -35.99 -2.81
CA GLU A 378 3.06 -36.75 -1.66
C GLU A 378 3.98 -36.76 -0.46
N PHE A 379 5.16 -36.10 -0.53
CA PHE A 379 6.15 -36.07 0.53
C PHE A 379 6.59 -37.48 0.99
N GLY A 380 6.75 -38.40 0.02
CA GLY A 380 7.05 -39.79 0.32
C GLY A 380 8.51 -40.06 0.70
N ASP A 381 9.46 -39.51 -0.06
CA ASP A 381 10.87 -39.90 -0.01
C ASP A 381 11.86 -38.80 0.33
N SER A 382 11.49 -37.56 0.14
CA SER A 382 12.43 -36.45 0.19
C SER A 382 11.79 -35.16 0.71
N GLY A 383 12.63 -34.17 0.97
CA GLY A 383 12.21 -32.88 1.52
C GLY A 383 12.17 -32.88 3.05
N TYR A 384 11.69 -31.78 3.56
CA TYR A 384 11.65 -31.52 5.00
C TYR A 384 10.29 -30.97 5.40
N GLN A 385 9.90 -31.18 6.64
CA GLN A 385 8.68 -30.61 7.20
C GLN A 385 9.03 -29.71 8.38
N ALA A 386 8.65 -28.45 8.30
CA ALA A 386 8.53 -27.60 9.47
C ALA A 386 7.34 -28.11 10.28
N ASP A 387 7.63 -28.83 11.33
CA ASP A 387 6.65 -29.68 12.05
C ASP A 387 5.85 -28.87 13.07
N MET A 388 4.60 -29.27 13.28
CA MET A 388 3.71 -28.63 14.23
C MET A 388 2.60 -29.55 14.71
N ASN A 389 2.24 -29.43 15.99
CA ASN A 389 1.05 -30.07 16.53
C ASN A 389 0.36 -29.21 17.59
N GLY A 390 -0.92 -29.50 17.85
CA GLY A 390 -1.76 -28.71 18.77
C GLY A 390 -1.34 -28.76 20.24
N ASN A 391 -0.47 -29.69 20.62
CA ASN A 391 0.10 -29.78 21.97
C ASN A 391 1.49 -29.12 22.07
N GLY A 392 2.01 -28.56 20.97
CA GLY A 392 3.30 -27.87 20.93
C GLY A 392 4.54 -28.78 20.91
N ASN A 393 4.42 -30.08 21.12
CA ASN A 393 5.55 -30.98 21.26
C ASN A 393 6.48 -31.04 20.07
N TYR A 394 5.92 -30.89 18.83
CA TYR A 394 6.67 -30.89 17.57
C TYR A 394 6.85 -29.51 16.96
N VAL A 395 6.26 -28.48 17.54
CA VAL A 395 6.39 -27.11 17.01
C VAL A 395 7.84 -26.67 17.02
N GLY A 396 8.34 -26.27 15.86
CA GLY A 396 9.71 -25.77 15.69
C GLY A 396 10.79 -26.84 15.53
N PHE A 397 10.40 -28.11 15.34
CA PHE A 397 11.29 -29.16 14.86
C PHE A 397 11.29 -29.23 13.34
N LEU A 398 12.33 -29.86 12.77
CA LEU A 398 12.41 -30.20 11.37
C LEU A 398 12.36 -31.73 11.21
N TYR A 399 11.37 -32.22 10.44
CA TYR A 399 11.15 -33.62 10.17
C TYR A 399 11.57 -33.98 8.72
N HIS A 400 12.01 -35.23 8.53
CA HIS A 400 12.30 -35.81 7.21
C HIS A 400 11.60 -37.18 7.10
N PRO A 401 10.93 -37.51 5.97
CA PRO A 401 10.07 -38.71 5.88
C PRO A 401 10.79 -40.02 6.19
N LYS A 402 12.08 -40.13 5.84
CA LYS A 402 12.89 -41.35 6.09
C LYS A 402 13.80 -41.28 7.32
N GLN A 403 14.13 -40.08 7.81
CA GLN A 403 15.09 -39.88 8.89
C GLN A 403 14.45 -39.32 10.17
N HIS A 404 13.14 -39.14 10.15
CA HIS A 404 12.34 -38.60 11.26
C HIS A 404 12.78 -37.20 11.70
N LEU A 405 12.94 -36.91 12.97
CA LEU A 405 13.35 -35.62 13.50
C LEU A 405 14.84 -35.38 13.21
N VAL A 406 15.14 -34.62 12.17
CA VAL A 406 16.51 -34.31 11.74
C VAL A 406 17.03 -33.00 12.31
N GLY A 407 16.16 -31.99 12.49
CA GLY A 407 16.48 -30.72 13.14
C GLY A 407 15.78 -30.61 14.49
N GLU A 408 16.54 -30.37 15.55
CA GLU A 408 16.06 -30.33 16.91
C GLU A 408 15.72 -28.91 17.35
N ARG A 409 14.59 -28.72 18.04
CA ARG A 409 14.25 -27.44 18.65
C ARG A 409 15.30 -27.06 19.71
N GLY A 410 15.78 -25.82 19.65
CA GLY A 410 16.83 -25.30 20.53
C GLY A 410 18.24 -25.70 20.11
N ALA A 411 18.42 -26.22 18.87
CA ALA A 411 19.72 -26.65 18.39
C ALA A 411 20.03 -26.23 16.98
N LYS A 412 21.33 -26.11 16.68
CA LYS A 412 21.90 -26.16 15.34
C LYS A 412 22.34 -27.58 15.05
N VAL A 413 21.85 -28.18 13.98
CA VAL A 413 22.23 -29.52 13.53
C VAL A 413 22.91 -29.39 12.17
N VAL A 414 24.10 -29.94 12.04
CA VAL A 414 24.86 -29.96 10.78
C VAL A 414 25.11 -31.40 10.38
N ILE A 415 24.78 -31.77 9.15
CA ILE A 415 25.14 -33.01 8.49
C ILE A 415 26.20 -32.68 7.44
N ASP A 416 27.40 -33.18 7.60
CA ASP A 416 28.49 -32.94 6.65
C ASP A 416 28.31 -33.72 5.33
N ALA A 417 29.20 -33.55 4.36
CA ALA A 417 29.16 -34.22 3.08
C ALA A 417 29.29 -35.76 3.17
N LYS A 418 29.82 -36.29 4.31
CA LYS A 418 29.96 -37.70 4.57
C LYS A 418 28.78 -38.28 5.37
N GLY A 419 27.81 -37.41 5.78
CA GLY A 419 26.65 -37.77 6.55
C GLY A 419 26.89 -37.79 8.08
N GLN A 420 28.02 -37.26 8.57
CA GLN A 420 28.29 -37.14 10.00
C GLN A 420 27.46 -36.01 10.61
N LYS A 421 26.68 -36.31 11.64
CA LYS A 421 25.80 -35.36 12.33
C LYS A 421 26.51 -34.70 13.51
N THR A 422 26.47 -33.37 13.58
CA THR A 422 26.91 -32.57 14.72
C THR A 422 25.74 -31.76 15.24
N VAL A 423 25.56 -31.74 16.58
CA VAL A 423 24.46 -30.99 17.24
C VAL A 423 25.07 -30.00 18.24
N THR A 424 24.72 -28.71 18.06
CA THR A 424 25.11 -27.63 18.96
C THR A 424 23.85 -26.99 19.55
N ARG A 425 23.63 -27.10 20.85
CA ARG A 425 22.44 -26.53 21.50
C ARG A 425 22.66 -25.05 21.79
N PHE A 426 21.63 -24.24 21.50
CA PHE A 426 21.59 -22.81 21.84
C PHE A 426 20.47 -22.48 22.86
N ALA A 427 19.54 -23.40 23.10
CA ALA A 427 18.48 -23.26 24.09
C ALA A 427 18.00 -24.65 24.58
N ASP A 428 17.38 -24.69 25.76
CA ASP A 428 16.60 -25.83 26.19
C ASP A 428 15.32 -25.96 25.36
N SER A 429 15.03 -27.17 24.90
CA SER A 429 13.91 -27.40 23.95
C SER A 429 12.55 -27.17 24.60
N ASN A 430 12.33 -27.56 25.86
CA ASN A 430 11.05 -27.41 26.53
C ASN A 430 10.81 -25.95 26.94
N ALA A 431 11.82 -25.34 27.54
CA ALA A 431 11.75 -23.89 27.87
C ALA A 431 11.54 -23.02 26.65
N LEU A 432 12.07 -23.41 25.50
CA LEU A 432 11.83 -22.68 24.23
C LEU A 432 10.40 -22.90 23.75
N GLN A 433 9.84 -24.12 23.84
CA GLN A 433 8.44 -24.41 23.51
C GLN A 433 7.49 -23.54 24.32
N GLU A 434 7.65 -23.48 25.61
CA GLU A 434 6.80 -22.70 26.54
C GLU A 434 6.81 -21.19 26.16
N LYS A 435 7.94 -20.70 25.69
CA LYS A 435 8.07 -19.27 25.25
C LYS A 435 7.46 -19.00 23.91
N VAL A 436 7.53 -19.93 22.96
CA VAL A 436 7.17 -19.65 21.57
C VAL A 436 5.77 -20.13 21.20
N PHE A 437 5.22 -21.16 21.81
CA PHE A 437 3.94 -21.74 21.41
C PHE A 437 2.77 -21.16 22.21
N LYS A 438 1.75 -20.65 21.50
CA LYS A 438 0.56 -20.00 22.09
C LYS A 438 -0.66 -20.92 22.15
N GLY A 439 -0.46 -22.24 22.18
CA GLY A 439 -1.58 -23.19 22.22
C GLY A 439 -2.44 -23.14 20.96
N ASP A 440 -3.75 -23.11 21.14
CA ASP A 440 -4.76 -23.04 20.08
C ASP A 440 -5.06 -21.60 19.58
N ASP A 441 -4.18 -20.65 19.88
CA ASP A 441 -4.20 -19.32 19.30
C ASP A 441 -3.34 -19.26 18.01
N TRP A 442 -3.37 -18.13 17.32
CA TRP A 442 -2.56 -17.91 16.14
C TRP A 442 -1.07 -17.83 16.46
N ASN A 443 -0.31 -18.68 15.81
CA ASN A 443 1.15 -18.76 15.89
C ASN A 443 1.76 -18.38 14.53
N ASP A 444 2.85 -17.64 14.56
CA ASP A 444 3.66 -17.30 13.39
C ASP A 444 4.69 -18.40 13.12
N TYR A 445 4.81 -18.84 11.86
CA TYR A 445 5.90 -19.69 11.39
C TYR A 445 6.69 -18.98 10.31
N THR A 446 8.01 -18.81 10.51
CA THR A 446 8.93 -18.35 9.47
C THR A 446 9.92 -19.47 9.14
N ILE A 447 10.02 -19.81 7.86
CA ILE A 447 10.91 -20.83 7.32
C ILE A 447 11.86 -20.14 6.34
N ILE A 448 13.17 -20.22 6.60
CA ILE A 448 14.21 -19.69 5.72
C ILE A 448 15.03 -20.84 5.18
N CYS A 449 15.04 -20.98 3.84
CA CYS A 449 15.88 -21.93 3.11
C CYS A 449 16.93 -21.17 2.32
N LYS A 450 18.23 -21.48 2.56
CA LYS A 450 19.32 -20.85 1.81
C LYS A 450 20.48 -21.84 1.60
N GLY A 451 20.71 -22.23 0.36
CA GLY A 451 21.67 -23.30 0.04
C GLY A 451 21.39 -24.57 0.88
N PRO A 452 22.34 -25.10 1.65
CA PRO A 452 22.17 -26.27 2.50
C PRO A 452 21.36 -25.97 3.79
N ALA A 453 21.17 -24.71 4.13
CA ALA A 453 20.62 -24.33 5.42
C ALA A 453 19.08 -24.19 5.39
N ILE A 454 18.46 -24.59 6.50
CA ILE A 454 17.05 -24.39 6.83
C ILE A 454 16.99 -23.83 8.24
N THR A 455 16.37 -22.69 8.42
CA THR A 455 16.19 -22.07 9.73
C THR A 455 14.70 -21.87 10.00
N LEU A 456 14.25 -22.28 11.18
CA LEU A 456 12.86 -22.16 11.61
C LEU A 456 12.73 -21.16 12.75
N PHE A 457 11.69 -20.32 12.64
CA PHE A 457 11.29 -19.40 13.70
C PHE A 457 9.80 -19.61 14.01
N VAL A 458 9.47 -19.61 15.28
CA VAL A 458 8.08 -19.59 15.75
C VAL A 458 7.87 -18.34 16.61
N ASN A 459 6.84 -17.57 16.30
CA ASN A 459 6.53 -16.31 16.97
C ASN A 459 7.75 -15.36 17.09
N GLY A 460 8.55 -15.29 16.01
CA GLY A 460 9.73 -14.45 15.91
C GLY A 460 10.99 -14.99 16.61
N MET A 461 10.91 -16.10 17.32
CA MET A 461 12.06 -16.71 18.00
C MET A 461 12.61 -17.89 17.18
N LYS A 462 13.93 -17.93 16.99
CA LYS A 462 14.60 -19.04 16.31
C LYS A 462 14.42 -20.34 17.12
N THR A 463 13.85 -21.36 16.46
CA THR A 463 13.60 -22.66 17.10
C THR A 463 14.53 -23.76 16.62
N CYS A 464 14.91 -23.75 15.33
CA CYS A 464 15.77 -24.77 14.75
C CYS A 464 16.70 -24.15 13.72
N GLU A 465 17.93 -24.61 13.66
CA GLU A 465 18.87 -24.34 12.58
C GLU A 465 19.42 -25.67 12.08
N PHE A 466 19.32 -25.93 10.79
CA PHE A 466 19.69 -27.20 10.19
C PHE A 466 20.47 -26.95 8.91
N GLU A 467 21.58 -27.69 8.75
CA GLU A 467 22.37 -27.69 7.52
C GLU A 467 22.63 -29.13 7.06
N ASP A 468 22.39 -29.39 5.78
CA ASP A 468 22.66 -30.70 5.18
C ASP A 468 23.56 -30.55 3.96
N HIS A 469 24.80 -30.91 4.09
CA HIS A 469 25.82 -30.78 3.05
C HIS A 469 25.95 -32.02 2.14
N ARG A 470 25.13 -33.05 2.34
CA ARG A 470 25.15 -34.22 1.46
C ARG A 470 24.76 -33.87 0.03
N PRO A 471 25.41 -34.46 -1.00
CA PRO A 471 25.21 -34.08 -2.40
C PRO A 471 23.79 -34.39 -2.91
N ASP A 472 23.14 -35.44 -2.41
CA ASP A 472 21.81 -35.90 -2.87
C ASP A 472 20.64 -35.17 -2.17
N THR A 473 20.92 -34.25 -1.29
CA THR A 473 19.89 -33.47 -0.57
C THR A 473 19.16 -32.52 -1.50
N PRO A 474 17.82 -32.51 -1.53
CA PRO A 474 17.06 -31.61 -2.38
C PRO A 474 17.24 -30.15 -1.96
N ARG A 475 17.60 -29.30 -2.93
CA ARG A 475 17.78 -27.86 -2.74
C ARG A 475 16.58 -27.03 -3.22
N LYS A 476 15.65 -27.66 -3.92
CA LYS A 476 14.40 -27.07 -4.43
C LYS A 476 13.31 -28.13 -4.45
N GLY A 477 12.06 -27.73 -4.49
CA GLY A 477 10.95 -28.67 -4.60
C GLY A 477 9.62 -28.07 -4.20
N PHE A 478 8.62 -28.92 -4.12
CA PHE A 478 7.25 -28.54 -3.76
C PHE A 478 7.15 -28.02 -2.33
N ILE A 479 6.17 -27.13 -2.13
CA ILE A 479 5.69 -26.74 -0.81
C ILE A 479 4.29 -27.30 -0.64
N THR A 480 4.03 -27.99 0.47
CA THR A 480 2.72 -28.57 0.77
C THR A 480 2.31 -28.34 2.22
N LEU A 481 1.01 -28.34 2.48
CA LEU A 481 0.42 -28.33 3.81
C LEU A 481 -0.14 -29.73 4.11
N GLN A 482 0.15 -30.25 5.28
CA GLN A 482 -0.26 -31.60 5.67
C GLN A 482 -1.60 -31.56 6.42
N MET A 483 -2.50 -32.47 6.06
CA MET A 483 -3.57 -32.98 6.91
C MET A 483 -3.15 -34.38 7.39
N HIS A 484 -2.76 -34.48 8.67
CA HIS A 484 -2.24 -35.72 9.24
C HIS A 484 -3.38 -36.73 9.50
N ALA A 485 -3.09 -38.03 9.33
CA ALA A 485 -4.00 -39.07 9.75
C ALA A 485 -4.12 -39.11 11.28
N GLY A 486 -5.33 -39.26 11.80
CA GLY A 486 -5.50 -39.28 13.26
C GLY A 486 -6.92 -38.96 13.71
N PRO A 487 -7.07 -38.62 14.98
CA PRO A 487 -8.36 -38.24 15.55
C PRO A 487 -8.93 -37.00 14.93
N PRO A 488 -10.22 -36.67 15.17
CA PRO A 488 -10.81 -35.43 14.69
C PRO A 488 -9.94 -34.21 15.03
N MET A 489 -9.65 -33.39 14.01
CA MET A 489 -8.78 -32.24 14.16
C MET A 489 -9.21 -31.07 13.26
N LYS A 490 -8.80 -29.86 13.64
CA LYS A 490 -8.92 -28.67 12.85
C LYS A 490 -7.58 -27.98 12.70
N ILE A 491 -7.22 -27.70 11.46
CA ILE A 491 -5.97 -27.07 11.03
C ILE A 491 -6.34 -25.81 10.28
N GLN A 492 -5.74 -24.69 10.64
CA GLN A 492 -6.04 -23.39 10.02
C GLN A 492 -4.76 -22.66 9.67
N TYR A 493 -4.72 -22.06 8.48
CA TYR A 493 -3.65 -21.17 8.00
C TYR A 493 -4.20 -19.88 7.47
N ARG A 494 -3.45 -18.79 7.66
CA ARG A 494 -3.67 -17.49 7.01
C ARG A 494 -2.34 -16.80 6.75
N ASN A 495 -2.35 -15.72 6.00
CA ASN A 495 -1.16 -14.90 5.72
C ASN A 495 0.04 -15.70 5.17
N LEU A 496 -0.25 -16.78 4.38
CA LEU A 496 0.79 -17.55 3.72
C LEU A 496 1.42 -16.70 2.61
N ARG A 497 2.71 -16.50 2.68
CA ARG A 497 3.47 -15.68 1.73
C ARG A 497 4.90 -16.16 1.59
N ILE A 498 5.50 -15.95 0.43
CA ILE A 498 6.85 -16.40 0.11
C ILE A 498 7.64 -15.29 -0.57
N LYS A 499 8.93 -15.23 -0.26
CA LYS A 499 9.93 -14.39 -0.92
C LYS A 499 11.07 -15.29 -1.39
N GLU A 500 11.22 -15.43 -2.70
CA GLU A 500 12.35 -16.16 -3.29
C GLU A 500 13.59 -15.26 -3.30
N PHE A 501 14.75 -15.81 -2.94
CA PHE A 501 16.02 -15.13 -3.03
C PHE A 501 16.60 -15.34 -4.44
N LYS A 502 17.14 -14.27 -5.00
CA LYS A 502 17.83 -14.29 -6.29
C LYS A 502 19.30 -14.66 -6.11
#